data_a79d01f2dc2f98139c33bd2efdacf371
#
_entry.id   a79d01f2dc2f98139c33bd2efdacf371
#
_cell.length_a   1.000
_cell.length_b   1.000
_cell.length_c   1.000
_cell.angle_alpha   90.00
_cell.angle_beta   90.00
_cell.angle_gamma   90.00
#
_symmetry.space_group_name_H-M   'P 1'
#
loop_
_entity.id
_entity.type
_entity.pdbx_description
1 polymer ?
#
loop_
_entity_poly.entity_id
_entity_poly.type
_entity_poly.pdbx_seq_one_letter_code
_entity_poly.pdbx_strand_id
1 'polypeptide(L)'
;MAVYLEDVSRTFGEYLLIPGLTTKACIPTNVSLKTPLVKHAVGEPSPIRLNIPFVSAIMQAVSGPELAIELARNGGLSFIFGSQPIESQAEMVRKVKKFKAGFVVSDSNLTPEQTLADVVKLVRQTGHSTIGITDDGTPNGRLLGIVTSRDYRAEKDDPAMKIGTFMTPFSKLIYGRSGISLSEANRILWEHKLNSLPIIDADDRLAYFVFRKDYDSHRKNPDELSDATKKLLVGAGINTRDYKERVPALIEAGVDALCIDSSDGYSEWQQETLEWVKANYNIPVGAGNIVDSEGFRYLVDAGADFIKVGIGGGSICITREQKGIGRGQATALIDVARARDAYREETGLYVPICSDGGIVHDYHMTLALAMGADFLMMGRYFARFDESPTQTLRIGNNYVKEYWGEGSNRAKNWQRYDMGGAETLKFEEGVDSYVPYAGKMKDNLDITLGKIRATMCSCGAITLEELQQRAKITLVSSTSIVEGGAHDVILKDQN
;
A
#
# COMPACT_ATOMS: atom_id res chain seq x y z
N MET A 1 5.04 -34.52 -25.87
CA MET A 1 5.72 -33.40 -26.55
C MET A 1 5.31 -32.12 -25.86
N ALA A 2 6.23 -31.19 -25.63
CA ALA A 2 5.87 -29.91 -25.02
C ALA A 2 4.88 -29.14 -25.91
N VAL A 3 3.97 -28.36 -25.28
CA VAL A 3 3.08 -27.44 -26.01
C VAL A 3 3.89 -26.22 -26.40
N TYR A 4 3.84 -25.85 -27.67
CA TYR A 4 4.51 -24.66 -28.20
C TYR A 4 3.45 -23.59 -28.46
N LEU A 5 3.63 -22.40 -27.84
CA LEU A 5 2.79 -21.23 -28.10
C LEU A 5 3.42 -20.43 -29.25
N GLU A 6 2.69 -20.20 -30.32
CA GLU A 6 3.19 -19.50 -31.51
C GLU A 6 3.29 -17.98 -31.32
N ASP A 7 2.54 -17.42 -30.37
CA ASP A 7 2.51 -15.98 -30.10
C ASP A 7 3.83 -15.49 -29.51
N VAL A 8 4.32 -14.36 -30.02
CA VAL A 8 5.51 -13.70 -29.49
C VAL A 8 5.21 -13.11 -28.12
N SER A 9 6.01 -13.51 -27.12
CA SER A 9 5.91 -12.99 -25.77
C SER A 9 6.52 -11.57 -25.67
N ARG A 10 5.70 -10.54 -25.39
CA ARG A 10 6.02 -9.13 -25.52
C ARG A 10 6.05 -8.39 -24.19
N THR A 11 6.83 -7.29 -24.16
CA THR A 11 6.94 -6.38 -23.01
C THR A 11 6.17 -5.07 -23.28
N PHE A 12 6.00 -4.21 -22.25
CA PHE A 12 5.31 -2.93 -22.42
C PHE A 12 6.00 -1.99 -23.41
N GLY A 13 7.33 -2.04 -23.53
CA GLY A 13 8.10 -1.19 -24.43
C GLY A 13 7.80 -1.42 -25.92
N GLU A 14 7.12 -2.51 -26.29
CA GLU A 14 6.73 -2.86 -27.66
C GLU A 14 5.35 -2.31 -28.03
N TYR A 15 4.73 -1.49 -27.16
CA TYR A 15 3.39 -0.96 -27.37
C TYR A 15 3.31 0.54 -27.15
N LEU A 16 2.38 1.19 -27.87
CA LEU A 16 1.95 2.56 -27.63
C LEU A 16 0.42 2.64 -27.58
N LEU A 17 -0.08 3.63 -26.83
CA LEU A 17 -1.48 4.01 -26.84
C LEU A 17 -1.76 4.93 -28.04
N ILE A 18 -2.88 4.67 -28.73
CA ILE A 18 -3.38 5.55 -29.78
C ILE A 18 -4.34 6.55 -29.12
N PRO A 19 -4.23 7.85 -29.40
CA PRO A 19 -5.16 8.85 -28.87
C PRO A 19 -6.61 8.53 -29.22
N GLY A 20 -7.51 8.73 -28.24
CA GLY A 20 -8.95 8.66 -28.42
C GLY A 20 -9.57 10.04 -28.53
N LEU A 21 -10.91 10.09 -28.57
CA LEU A 21 -11.63 11.36 -28.55
C LEU A 21 -11.53 12.00 -27.17
N THR A 22 -10.77 13.07 -27.04
CA THR A 22 -10.73 13.91 -25.83
C THR A 22 -11.93 14.85 -25.82
N THR A 23 -12.80 14.69 -24.82
CA THR A 23 -13.96 15.59 -24.60
C THR A 23 -13.60 16.71 -23.61
N LYS A 24 -14.49 17.70 -23.44
CA LYS A 24 -14.31 18.76 -22.44
C LYS A 24 -14.26 18.24 -20.99
N ALA A 25 -14.77 17.03 -20.73
CA ALA A 25 -14.69 16.37 -19.43
C ALA A 25 -13.31 15.74 -19.17
N CYS A 26 -12.53 15.45 -20.22
CA CYS A 26 -11.21 14.82 -20.12
C CYS A 26 -10.15 15.87 -19.76
N ILE A 27 -10.19 16.34 -18.51
CA ILE A 27 -9.17 17.20 -17.90
C ILE A 27 -8.56 16.48 -16.69
N PRO A 28 -7.27 16.65 -16.39
CA PRO A 28 -6.58 15.88 -15.34
C PRO A 28 -7.25 15.93 -13.96
N THR A 29 -7.90 17.04 -13.61
CA THR A 29 -8.63 17.20 -12.34
C THR A 29 -9.90 16.36 -12.24
N ASN A 30 -10.47 15.93 -13.35
CA ASN A 30 -11.65 15.05 -13.39
C ASN A 30 -11.27 13.57 -13.42
N VAL A 31 -9.99 13.25 -13.62
CA VAL A 31 -9.54 11.86 -13.71
C VAL A 31 -9.47 11.22 -12.33
N SER A 32 -10.24 10.17 -12.13
CA SER A 32 -10.19 9.30 -10.96
C SER A 32 -9.25 8.13 -11.20
N LEU A 33 -8.29 7.94 -10.31
CA LEU A 33 -7.37 6.78 -10.31
C LEU A 33 -7.79 5.70 -9.31
N LYS A 34 -8.99 5.82 -8.73
CA LYS A 34 -9.52 4.85 -7.75
C LYS A 34 -9.74 3.50 -8.42
N THR A 35 -9.29 2.45 -7.74
CA THR A 35 -9.30 1.08 -8.27
C THR A 35 -9.65 0.06 -7.20
N PRO A 36 -10.30 -1.07 -7.51
CA PRO A 36 -10.54 -2.13 -6.55
C PRO A 36 -9.25 -2.86 -6.18
N LEU A 37 -9.10 -3.24 -4.91
CA LEU A 37 -8.04 -4.14 -4.44
C LEU A 37 -8.57 -5.57 -4.27
N VAL A 38 -9.84 -5.74 -3.91
CA VAL A 38 -10.42 -7.00 -3.42
C VAL A 38 -11.55 -7.45 -4.33
N LYS A 39 -11.65 -8.76 -4.53
CA LYS A 39 -12.75 -9.44 -5.23
C LYS A 39 -14.13 -8.96 -4.72
N HIS A 40 -15.04 -8.71 -5.64
CA HIS A 40 -16.39 -8.23 -5.35
C HIS A 40 -17.38 -8.66 -6.44
N ALA A 41 -18.67 -8.67 -6.12
CA ALA A 41 -19.71 -8.91 -7.11
C ALA A 41 -19.80 -7.70 -8.08
N VAL A 42 -20.10 -7.95 -9.35
CA VAL A 42 -20.30 -6.89 -10.35
C VAL A 42 -21.48 -6.02 -9.92
N GLY A 43 -21.24 -4.71 -9.92
CA GLY A 43 -22.22 -3.71 -9.43
C GLY A 43 -22.09 -3.36 -7.95
N GLU A 44 -21.38 -4.16 -7.17
CA GLU A 44 -21.11 -3.88 -5.76
C GLU A 44 -19.72 -3.20 -5.61
N PRO A 45 -19.54 -2.36 -4.59
CA PRO A 45 -18.23 -1.77 -4.33
C PRO A 45 -17.26 -2.82 -3.77
N SER A 46 -15.99 -2.77 -4.20
CA SER A 46 -14.94 -3.57 -3.57
C SER A 46 -14.79 -3.20 -2.09
N PRO A 47 -14.61 -4.18 -1.18
CA PRO A 47 -14.40 -3.95 0.25
C PRO A 47 -13.23 -3.01 0.57
N ILE A 48 -12.15 -3.09 -0.22
CA ILE A 48 -11.02 -2.18 -0.17
C ILE A 48 -10.78 -1.61 -1.58
N ARG A 49 -10.71 -0.29 -1.68
CA ARG A 49 -10.35 0.42 -2.91
C ARG A 49 -9.14 1.29 -2.65
N LEU A 50 -8.16 1.21 -3.53
CA LEU A 50 -7.03 2.13 -3.55
C LEU A 50 -7.47 3.47 -4.16
N ASN A 51 -6.92 4.57 -3.67
CA ASN A 51 -7.15 5.91 -4.23
C ASN A 51 -6.21 6.23 -5.40
N ILE A 52 -5.05 5.56 -5.46
CA ILE A 52 -4.14 5.50 -6.61
C ILE A 52 -3.79 4.04 -6.90
N PRO A 53 -3.53 3.65 -8.16
CA PRO A 53 -3.35 2.26 -8.56
C PRO A 53 -1.93 1.74 -8.28
N PHE A 54 -1.34 2.07 -7.13
CA PHE A 54 0.04 1.74 -6.81
C PHE A 54 0.17 0.99 -5.50
N VAL A 55 0.94 -0.11 -5.55
CA VAL A 55 1.36 -0.85 -4.37
C VAL A 55 2.86 -1.09 -4.39
N SER A 56 3.50 -1.16 -3.22
CA SER A 56 4.93 -1.44 -3.13
C SER A 56 5.21 -2.94 -3.13
N ALA A 57 6.31 -3.34 -3.75
CA ALA A 57 6.74 -4.74 -3.84
C ALA A 57 7.09 -5.31 -2.46
N ILE A 58 6.82 -6.61 -2.27
CA ILE A 58 7.08 -7.37 -1.04
C ILE A 58 8.59 -7.65 -0.95
N MET A 59 9.38 -6.61 -0.65
CA MET A 59 10.84 -6.70 -0.70
C MET A 59 11.48 -5.96 0.47
N GLN A 60 12.53 -6.55 1.07
CA GLN A 60 13.32 -5.96 2.15
C GLN A 60 13.85 -4.56 1.80
N ALA A 61 14.28 -4.38 0.55
CA ALA A 61 14.84 -3.12 0.06
C ALA A 61 13.78 -2.06 -0.30
N VAL A 62 12.47 -2.35 -0.15
CA VAL A 62 11.38 -1.49 -0.61
C VAL A 62 10.38 -1.19 0.47
N SER A 63 9.75 -2.21 1.05
CA SER A 63 8.49 -2.08 1.81
C SER A 63 8.70 -2.10 3.32
N GLY A 64 9.31 -1.05 3.84
CA GLY A 64 9.38 -0.76 5.28
C GLY A 64 8.19 0.09 5.77
N PRO A 65 8.09 0.31 7.09
CA PRO A 65 6.97 1.04 7.67
C PRO A 65 6.92 2.52 7.26
N GLU A 66 8.05 3.18 7.01
CA GLU A 66 8.12 4.57 6.58
C GLU A 66 7.52 4.73 5.18
N LEU A 67 7.91 3.87 4.23
CA LEU A 67 7.32 3.84 2.89
C LEU A 67 5.83 3.50 2.96
N ALA A 68 5.45 2.54 3.81
CA ALA A 68 4.05 2.14 3.96
C ALA A 68 3.17 3.30 4.44
N ILE A 69 3.64 4.07 5.42
CA ILE A 69 2.96 5.26 5.92
C ILE A 69 2.82 6.29 4.80
N GLU A 70 3.90 6.65 4.13
CA GLU A 70 3.86 7.71 3.13
C GLU A 70 3.05 7.30 1.89
N LEU A 71 3.14 6.03 1.45
CA LEU A 71 2.35 5.54 0.33
C LEU A 71 0.85 5.51 0.65
N ALA A 72 0.46 5.06 1.85
CA ALA A 72 -0.94 5.10 2.30
C ALA A 72 -1.47 6.54 2.42
N ARG A 73 -0.66 7.49 2.88
CA ARG A 73 -1.00 8.92 2.91
C ARG A 73 -1.23 9.52 1.53
N ASN A 74 -0.65 8.94 0.50
CA ASN A 74 -0.83 9.33 -0.90
C ASN A 74 -1.82 8.43 -1.66
N GLY A 75 -2.53 7.52 -0.97
CA GLY A 75 -3.64 6.75 -1.54
C GLY A 75 -3.32 5.36 -2.07
N GLY A 76 -2.06 4.92 -2.00
CA GLY A 76 -1.61 3.57 -2.36
C GLY A 76 -1.49 2.65 -1.15
N LEU A 77 -0.98 1.43 -1.35
CA LEU A 77 -0.83 0.42 -0.30
C LEU A 77 0.57 -0.20 -0.33
N SER A 78 1.20 -0.35 0.81
CA SER A 78 2.43 -1.15 0.93
C SER A 78 2.13 -2.54 1.45
N PHE A 79 2.83 -3.54 0.92
CA PHE A 79 2.89 -4.88 1.49
C PHE A 79 4.23 -5.07 2.22
N ILE A 80 4.20 -5.04 3.55
CA ILE A 80 5.40 -5.26 4.38
C ILE A 80 6.01 -6.62 4.08
N PHE A 81 7.32 -6.66 3.83
CA PHE A 81 8.02 -7.89 3.41
C PHE A 81 7.99 -9.01 4.47
N GLY A 82 7.88 -10.26 4.02
CA GLY A 82 7.78 -11.45 4.87
C GLY A 82 9.13 -12.13 5.19
N SER A 83 10.22 -11.75 4.51
CA SER A 83 11.58 -12.30 4.68
C SER A 83 12.26 -11.77 5.95
N GLN A 84 11.59 -11.93 7.08
CA GLN A 84 12.01 -11.50 8.42
C GLN A 84 11.25 -12.29 9.50
N PRO A 85 11.69 -12.25 10.78
CA PRO A 85 10.95 -12.86 11.88
C PRO A 85 9.51 -12.34 11.96
N ILE A 86 8.58 -13.21 12.34
CA ILE A 86 7.14 -12.92 12.41
C ILE A 86 6.86 -11.68 13.25
N GLU A 87 7.42 -11.61 14.45
CA GLU A 87 7.20 -10.48 15.37
C GLU A 87 7.76 -9.16 14.84
N SER A 88 8.89 -9.20 14.11
CA SER A 88 9.45 -8.01 13.46
C SER A 88 8.50 -7.45 12.39
N GLN A 89 7.90 -8.32 11.57
CA GLN A 89 6.91 -7.92 10.56
C GLN A 89 5.64 -7.39 11.22
N ALA A 90 5.13 -8.06 12.26
CA ALA A 90 3.97 -7.63 13.02
C ALA A 90 4.17 -6.24 13.66
N GLU A 91 5.37 -5.97 14.21
CA GLU A 91 5.68 -4.64 14.77
C GLU A 91 5.74 -3.54 13.69
N MET A 92 6.24 -3.84 12.48
CA MET A 92 6.17 -2.91 11.35
C MET A 92 4.72 -2.59 10.98
N VAL A 93 3.83 -3.60 10.94
CA VAL A 93 2.39 -3.40 10.71
C VAL A 93 1.79 -2.52 11.81
N ARG A 94 2.04 -2.83 13.10
CA ARG A 94 1.57 -2.01 14.23
C ARG A 94 2.03 -0.56 14.12
N LYS A 95 3.28 -0.31 13.68
CA LYS A 95 3.82 1.03 13.48
C LYS A 95 3.02 1.82 12.46
N VAL A 96 2.63 1.20 11.34
CA VAL A 96 1.76 1.83 10.33
C VAL A 96 0.36 2.09 10.91
N LYS A 97 -0.24 1.11 11.59
CA LYS A 97 -1.59 1.25 12.18
C LYS A 97 -1.65 2.27 13.33
N LYS A 98 -0.54 2.53 14.00
CA LYS A 98 -0.42 3.58 15.02
C LYS A 98 -0.23 4.98 14.44
N PHE A 99 0.06 5.11 13.15
CA PHE A 99 0.22 6.42 12.52
C PHE A 99 -1.10 7.20 12.49
N LYS A 100 -1.04 8.47 12.88
CA LYS A 100 -2.21 9.30 13.11
C LYS A 100 -2.63 10.08 11.87
N ALA A 101 -3.82 9.84 11.41
CA ALA A 101 -4.42 10.49 10.25
C ALA A 101 -5.73 11.21 10.64
N GLY A 102 -5.63 12.46 11.05
CA GLY A 102 -6.78 13.35 11.28
C GLY A 102 -7.66 12.98 12.47
N PHE A 103 -8.59 12.03 12.35
CA PHE A 103 -9.36 11.48 13.47
C PHE A 103 -8.60 10.30 14.09
N VAL A 104 -8.31 10.39 15.38
CA VAL A 104 -7.45 9.43 16.08
C VAL A 104 -8.22 8.76 17.21
N VAL A 105 -8.32 7.43 17.17
CA VAL A 105 -8.75 6.68 18.36
C VAL A 105 -7.70 6.89 19.45
N SER A 106 -8.13 7.26 20.65
CA SER A 106 -7.21 7.50 21.76
C SER A 106 -6.54 6.19 22.21
N ASP A 107 -5.23 6.17 22.22
CA ASP A 107 -4.41 5.10 22.81
C ASP A 107 -3.87 5.50 24.20
N SER A 108 -4.27 6.65 24.68
CA SER A 108 -3.79 7.26 25.93
C SER A 108 -4.99 7.67 26.77
N ASN A 109 -5.48 6.72 27.57
CA ASN A 109 -6.66 6.92 28.41
C ASN A 109 -6.34 6.49 29.85
N LEU A 110 -6.90 7.23 30.81
CA LEU A 110 -6.81 6.96 32.23
C LEU A 110 -8.16 7.23 32.90
N THR A 111 -8.29 6.83 34.19
CA THR A 111 -9.47 7.15 34.99
C THR A 111 -9.19 8.32 35.97
N PRO A 112 -10.21 9.02 36.49
CA PRO A 112 -10.03 10.11 37.45
C PRO A 112 -9.32 9.68 38.76
N GLU A 113 -9.40 8.38 39.08
CA GLU A 113 -8.85 7.79 40.33
C GLU A 113 -7.34 7.52 40.23
N GLN A 114 -6.79 7.47 39.03
CA GLN A 114 -5.35 7.32 38.82
C GLN A 114 -4.61 8.62 39.17
N THR A 115 -3.27 8.58 39.13
CA THR A 115 -2.42 9.63 39.68
C THR A 115 -1.62 10.37 38.63
N LEU A 116 -1.00 11.50 38.99
CA LEU A 116 -0.05 12.21 38.16
C LEU A 116 1.14 11.33 37.75
N ALA A 117 1.58 10.42 38.59
CA ALA A 117 2.63 9.45 38.26
C ALA A 117 2.22 8.56 37.08
N ASP A 118 0.94 8.14 37.00
CA ASP A 118 0.41 7.35 35.92
C ASP A 118 0.35 8.17 34.62
N VAL A 119 -0.03 9.45 34.70
CA VAL A 119 0.02 10.39 33.56
C VAL A 119 1.44 10.49 33.01
N VAL A 120 2.43 10.76 33.85
CA VAL A 120 3.84 10.91 33.45
C VAL A 120 4.38 9.61 32.85
N LYS A 121 4.03 8.46 33.42
CA LYS A 121 4.39 7.14 32.91
C LYS A 121 3.80 6.93 31.50
N LEU A 122 2.50 7.19 31.31
CA LEU A 122 1.81 7.03 30.05
C LEU A 122 2.37 7.95 28.97
N VAL A 123 2.63 9.23 29.30
CA VAL A 123 3.28 10.19 28.39
C VAL A 123 4.66 9.71 27.92
N ARG A 124 5.46 9.14 28.81
CA ARG A 124 6.77 8.55 28.46
C ARG A 124 6.64 7.34 27.54
N GLN A 125 5.63 6.52 27.73
CA GLN A 125 5.39 5.30 26.95
C GLN A 125 4.83 5.61 25.56
N THR A 126 3.90 6.55 25.46
CA THR A 126 3.16 6.84 24.23
C THR A 126 3.69 8.06 23.45
N GLY A 127 4.43 8.94 24.13
CA GLY A 127 4.84 10.24 23.57
C GLY A 127 3.69 11.24 23.41
N HIS A 128 2.50 10.93 23.93
CA HIS A 128 1.29 11.74 23.76
C HIS A 128 1.05 12.63 24.99
N SER A 129 0.86 13.93 24.74
CA SER A 129 0.63 14.93 25.80
C SER A 129 -0.85 15.23 26.06
N THR A 130 -1.78 14.62 25.31
CA THR A 130 -3.22 14.72 25.52
C THR A 130 -3.77 13.35 25.89
N ILE A 131 -4.39 13.24 27.04
CA ILE A 131 -4.88 12.00 27.63
C ILE A 131 -6.39 12.13 27.81
N GLY A 132 -7.17 11.19 27.28
CA GLY A 132 -8.59 11.08 27.54
C GLY A 132 -8.83 10.52 28.95
N ILE A 133 -9.65 11.20 29.76
CA ILE A 133 -10.06 10.67 31.04
C ILE A 133 -11.46 10.12 30.91
N THR A 134 -11.56 8.80 31.01
CA THR A 134 -12.81 8.05 30.84
C THR A 134 -13.22 7.35 32.12
N ASP A 135 -14.45 6.91 32.21
CA ASP A 135 -15.00 6.22 33.38
C ASP A 135 -14.31 4.88 33.67
N ASP A 136 -13.85 4.21 32.62
CA ASP A 136 -13.23 2.87 32.67
C ASP A 136 -11.75 2.83 32.24
N GLY A 137 -11.18 3.98 31.82
CA GLY A 137 -9.80 4.08 31.33
C GLY A 137 -9.59 3.49 29.92
N THR A 138 -10.66 3.16 29.19
CA THR A 138 -10.59 2.60 27.84
C THR A 138 -10.78 3.66 26.73
N PRO A 139 -10.36 3.36 25.48
CA PRO A 139 -10.55 4.28 24.34
C PRO A 139 -12.00 4.65 24.06
N ASN A 140 -12.96 3.78 24.40
CA ASN A 140 -14.38 3.96 24.15
C ASN A 140 -15.20 4.18 25.42
N GLY A 141 -14.55 4.47 26.54
CA GLY A 141 -15.21 4.82 27.80
C GLY A 141 -15.95 6.16 27.71
N ARG A 142 -16.89 6.39 28.64
CA ARG A 142 -17.57 7.69 28.75
C ARG A 142 -16.56 8.78 29.10
N LEU A 143 -16.51 9.85 28.34
CA LEU A 143 -15.55 10.93 28.53
C LEU A 143 -15.91 11.76 29.79
N LEU A 144 -15.02 11.79 30.76
CA LEU A 144 -15.16 12.57 31.99
C LEU A 144 -14.32 13.85 31.98
N GLY A 145 -13.26 13.88 31.17
CA GLY A 145 -12.38 15.04 31.05
C GLY A 145 -11.18 14.77 30.15
N ILE A 146 -10.25 15.69 30.10
CA ILE A 146 -8.93 15.51 29.46
C ILE A 146 -7.83 16.04 30.38
N VAL A 147 -6.63 15.49 30.20
CA VAL A 147 -5.38 16.02 30.77
C VAL A 147 -4.43 16.37 29.63
N THR A 148 -3.83 17.54 29.72
CA THR A 148 -2.80 18.02 28.80
C THR A 148 -1.56 18.48 29.57
N SER A 149 -0.45 18.71 28.88
CA SER A 149 0.78 19.24 29.50
C SER A 149 0.62 20.61 30.18
N ARG A 150 -0.51 21.29 30.03
CA ARG A 150 -0.82 22.56 30.70
C ARG A 150 -1.51 22.41 32.05
N ASP A 151 -2.00 21.21 32.36
CA ASP A 151 -2.79 20.94 33.57
C ASP A 151 -1.92 20.52 34.76
N TYR A 152 -0.62 20.24 34.54
CA TYR A 152 0.31 19.80 35.60
C TYR A 152 1.77 20.21 35.31
N ARG A 153 2.59 20.18 36.35
CA ARG A 153 4.05 20.40 36.28
C ARG A 153 4.75 19.16 36.83
N ALA A 154 5.22 18.30 35.93
CA ALA A 154 5.77 16.98 36.28
C ALA A 154 6.91 16.99 37.32
N GLU A 155 7.70 18.08 37.42
CA GLU A 155 8.82 18.19 38.35
C GLU A 155 8.47 18.88 39.67
N LYS A 156 7.28 19.47 39.81
CA LYS A 156 6.90 20.31 40.93
C LYS A 156 5.65 19.85 41.67
N ASP A 157 4.72 19.23 40.95
CA ASP A 157 3.43 18.83 41.54
C ASP A 157 3.55 17.42 42.15
N ASP A 158 2.75 17.12 43.18
CA ASP A 158 2.78 15.84 43.86
C ASP A 158 2.43 14.68 42.92
N PRO A 159 3.34 13.69 42.74
CA PRO A 159 3.06 12.52 41.89
C PRO A 159 1.84 11.69 42.31
N ALA A 160 1.44 11.74 43.59
CA ALA A 160 0.28 11.03 44.14
C ALA A 160 -1.05 11.78 43.90
N MET A 161 -1.02 13.00 43.37
CA MET A 161 -2.21 13.81 43.11
C MET A 161 -3.17 13.09 42.15
N LYS A 162 -4.44 12.99 42.54
CA LYS A 162 -5.49 12.33 41.71
C LYS A 162 -5.81 13.14 40.47
N ILE A 163 -5.95 12.46 39.34
CA ILE A 163 -6.27 13.07 38.01
C ILE A 163 -7.56 13.90 38.09
N GLY A 164 -8.58 13.42 38.79
CA GLY A 164 -9.84 14.12 38.97
C GLY A 164 -9.73 15.51 39.58
N THR A 165 -8.62 15.83 40.28
CA THR A 165 -8.41 17.15 40.92
C THR A 165 -7.81 18.20 40.00
N PHE A 166 -7.10 17.79 38.95
CA PHE A 166 -6.41 18.70 38.02
C PHE A 166 -6.81 18.57 36.52
N MET A 167 -7.56 17.53 36.14
CA MET A 167 -8.06 17.38 34.79
C MET A 167 -8.98 18.54 34.44
N THR A 168 -9.07 18.87 33.12
CA THR A 168 -10.14 19.69 32.60
C THR A 168 -11.41 18.83 32.50
N PRO A 169 -12.44 19.08 33.35
CA PRO A 169 -13.64 18.23 33.43
C PRO A 169 -14.52 18.39 32.17
N PHE A 170 -15.32 17.37 31.85
CA PHE A 170 -16.21 17.34 30.68
C PHE A 170 -17.09 18.58 30.55
N SER A 171 -17.62 19.11 31.64
CA SER A 171 -18.45 20.32 31.66
C SER A 171 -17.77 21.58 31.11
N LYS A 172 -16.44 21.59 31.07
CA LYS A 172 -15.63 22.71 30.55
C LYS A 172 -15.02 22.41 29.17
N LEU A 173 -15.23 21.19 28.64
CA LEU A 173 -14.66 20.82 27.36
C LEU A 173 -15.46 21.38 26.19
N ILE A 174 -14.72 21.78 25.17
CA ILE A 174 -15.25 21.96 23.83
C ILE A 174 -14.98 20.63 23.10
N TYR A 175 -16.03 20.07 22.51
CA TYR A 175 -15.99 18.76 21.83
C TYR A 175 -16.79 18.80 20.53
N GLY A 176 -16.54 17.83 19.66
CA GLY A 176 -17.35 17.55 18.48
C GLY A 176 -18.20 16.29 18.67
N ARG A 177 -19.25 16.14 17.86
CA ARG A 177 -20.06 14.92 17.80
C ARG A 177 -19.61 14.01 16.68
N SER A 178 -19.76 12.69 16.83
CA SER A 178 -19.52 11.71 15.78
C SER A 178 -20.31 12.08 14.50
N GLY A 179 -19.66 11.95 13.35
CA GLY A 179 -20.19 12.41 12.06
C GLY A 179 -19.72 13.80 11.63
N ILE A 180 -19.07 14.57 12.52
CA ILE A 180 -18.45 15.86 12.15
C ILE A 180 -17.38 15.66 11.08
N SER A 181 -17.30 16.56 10.10
CA SER A 181 -16.22 16.56 9.10
C SER A 181 -14.90 17.05 9.73
N LEU A 182 -13.77 16.61 9.17
CA LEU A 182 -12.45 17.08 9.62
C LEU A 182 -12.31 18.60 9.46
N SER A 183 -12.88 19.18 8.40
CA SER A 183 -12.90 20.63 8.15
C SER A 183 -13.64 21.38 9.24
N GLU A 184 -14.78 20.86 9.68
CA GLU A 184 -15.58 21.48 10.74
C GLU A 184 -14.92 21.31 12.10
N ALA A 185 -14.37 20.12 12.41
CA ALA A 185 -13.58 19.91 13.62
C ALA A 185 -12.40 20.87 13.70
N ASN A 186 -11.72 21.11 12.56
CA ASN A 186 -10.63 22.07 12.50
C ASN A 186 -11.10 23.52 12.68
N ARG A 187 -12.28 23.91 12.15
CA ARG A 187 -12.87 25.22 12.39
C ARG A 187 -13.06 25.45 13.89
N ILE A 188 -13.60 24.47 14.63
CA ILE A 188 -13.76 24.53 16.08
C ILE A 188 -12.39 24.69 16.79
N LEU A 189 -11.38 23.90 16.38
CA LEU A 189 -10.02 24.01 16.92
C LEU A 189 -9.45 25.43 16.79
N TRP A 190 -9.66 26.08 15.63
CA TRP A 190 -9.16 27.43 15.36
C TRP A 190 -9.95 28.49 16.12
N GLU A 191 -11.28 28.46 16.09
CA GLU A 191 -12.16 29.42 16.77
C GLU A 191 -11.88 29.45 18.29
N HIS A 192 -11.66 28.28 18.88
CA HIS A 192 -11.43 28.14 20.32
C HIS A 192 -9.95 28.05 20.71
N LYS A 193 -9.02 28.19 19.75
CA LYS A 193 -7.56 28.13 19.96
C LYS A 193 -7.09 26.85 20.66
N LEU A 194 -7.73 25.72 20.32
CA LEU A 194 -7.42 24.41 20.90
C LEU A 194 -6.32 23.71 20.11
N ASN A 195 -5.56 22.81 20.80
CA ASN A 195 -4.60 21.92 20.16
C ASN A 195 -5.20 20.54 19.86
N SER A 196 -6.25 20.15 20.60
CA SER A 196 -6.97 18.90 20.42
C SER A 196 -8.46 19.10 20.67
N LEU A 197 -9.29 18.36 19.92
CA LEU A 197 -10.74 18.35 20.04
C LEU A 197 -11.17 16.90 20.27
N PRO A 198 -11.74 16.54 21.44
CA PRO A 198 -12.38 15.25 21.62
C PRO A 198 -13.65 15.17 20.79
N ILE A 199 -13.87 14.04 20.15
CA ILE A 199 -15.09 13.71 19.41
C ILE A 199 -15.80 12.59 20.17
N ILE A 200 -17.05 12.84 20.53
CA ILE A 200 -17.87 11.90 21.32
C ILE A 200 -19.06 11.39 20.50
N ASP A 201 -19.54 10.22 20.86
CA ASP A 201 -20.75 9.63 20.28
C ASP A 201 -22.04 10.16 20.94
N ALA A 202 -23.19 9.53 20.64
CA ALA A 202 -24.48 9.89 21.19
C ALA A 202 -24.59 9.64 22.70
N ASP A 203 -23.79 8.70 23.24
CA ASP A 203 -23.78 8.28 24.65
C ASP A 203 -22.64 8.94 25.46
N ASP A 204 -22.08 10.05 24.92
CA ASP A 204 -20.94 10.80 25.45
C ASP A 204 -19.65 9.94 25.64
N ARG A 205 -19.51 8.86 24.86
CA ARG A 205 -18.30 8.06 24.83
C ARG A 205 -17.27 8.67 23.90
N LEU A 206 -15.99 8.57 24.28
CA LEU A 206 -14.88 9.07 23.47
C LEU A 206 -14.74 8.20 22.21
N ALA A 207 -15.03 8.77 21.04
CA ALA A 207 -14.85 8.10 19.77
C ALA A 207 -13.46 8.40 19.17
N TYR A 208 -13.08 9.69 19.12
CA TYR A 208 -11.83 10.14 18.50
C TYR A 208 -11.28 11.39 19.18
N PHE A 209 -10.00 11.67 18.91
CA PHE A 209 -9.43 13.01 19.00
C PHE A 209 -9.12 13.55 17.61
N VAL A 210 -9.26 14.88 17.42
CA VAL A 210 -8.70 15.61 16.29
C VAL A 210 -7.64 16.57 16.81
N PHE A 211 -6.44 16.51 16.24
CA PHE A 211 -5.34 17.39 16.64
C PHE A 211 -5.10 18.44 15.55
N ARG A 212 -4.87 19.68 15.99
CA ARG A 212 -4.62 20.80 15.07
C ARG A 212 -3.45 20.55 14.11
N LYS A 213 -2.36 19.93 14.59
CA LYS A 213 -1.19 19.58 13.77
C LYS A 213 -1.51 18.55 12.67
N ASP A 214 -2.48 17.68 12.89
CA ASP A 214 -2.82 16.60 11.96
C ASP A 214 -3.74 17.09 10.82
N TYR A 215 -4.45 18.19 11.02
CA TYR A 215 -5.28 18.81 9.98
C TYR A 215 -4.46 19.30 8.78
N ASP A 216 -3.36 20.01 9.03
CA ASP A 216 -2.48 20.48 7.95
C ASP A 216 -1.85 19.32 7.19
N SER A 217 -1.56 18.22 7.87
CA SER A 217 -1.07 16.98 7.28
C SER A 217 -2.12 16.32 6.38
N HIS A 218 -3.37 16.19 6.84
CA HIS A 218 -4.47 15.62 6.05
C HIS A 218 -4.84 16.50 4.85
N ARG A 219 -4.85 17.82 5.01
CA ARG A 219 -5.12 18.76 3.90
C ARG A 219 -4.11 18.63 2.76
N LYS A 220 -2.87 18.25 3.09
CA LYS A 220 -1.80 18.00 2.10
C LYS A 220 -1.92 16.64 1.42
N ASN A 221 -2.71 15.71 1.97
CA ASN A 221 -2.88 14.35 1.48
C ASN A 221 -4.38 13.98 1.38
N PRO A 222 -5.13 14.58 0.43
CA PRO A 222 -6.57 14.36 0.31
C PRO A 222 -6.94 12.94 -0.13
N ASP A 223 -5.99 12.22 -0.73
CA ASP A 223 -6.15 10.86 -1.22
C ASP A 223 -5.73 9.79 -0.20
N GLU A 224 -5.54 10.17 1.08
CA GLU A 224 -5.10 9.24 2.12
C GLU A 224 -5.97 7.97 2.21
N LEU A 225 -5.30 6.80 2.24
CA LEU A 225 -5.94 5.49 2.30
C LEU A 225 -6.04 5.03 3.74
N SER A 226 -7.24 5.07 4.31
CA SER A 226 -7.52 4.71 5.70
C SER A 226 -8.78 3.86 5.85
N ASP A 227 -8.86 3.09 6.95
CA ASP A 227 -10.03 2.32 7.32
C ASP A 227 -11.14 3.20 7.95
N ALA A 228 -12.26 2.57 8.32
CA ALA A 228 -13.39 3.26 8.95
C ALA A 228 -13.03 3.90 10.30
N THR A 229 -11.97 3.43 10.97
CA THR A 229 -11.44 3.97 12.22
C THR A 229 -10.36 5.04 12.01
N LYS A 230 -10.12 5.43 10.75
CA LYS A 230 -9.13 6.44 10.34
C LYS A 230 -7.67 6.04 10.59
N LYS A 231 -7.40 4.74 10.65
CA LYS A 231 -6.04 4.21 10.63
C LYS A 231 -5.62 3.92 9.19
N LEU A 232 -4.37 4.18 8.87
CA LEU A 232 -3.83 3.88 7.53
C LEU A 232 -3.97 2.39 7.22
N LEU A 233 -4.28 2.08 5.95
CA LEU A 233 -4.28 0.70 5.48
C LEU A 233 -2.86 0.22 5.21
N VAL A 234 -2.61 -1.05 5.52
CA VAL A 234 -1.33 -1.72 5.29
C VAL A 234 -1.55 -3.19 4.94
N GLY A 235 -0.83 -3.65 3.92
CA GLY A 235 -0.74 -5.06 3.56
C GLY A 235 0.52 -5.72 4.14
N ALA A 236 0.56 -7.04 4.11
CA ALA A 236 1.75 -7.81 4.46
C ALA A 236 1.95 -9.00 3.53
N GLY A 237 3.19 -9.27 3.19
CA GLY A 237 3.60 -10.48 2.49
C GLY A 237 3.62 -11.68 3.42
N ILE A 238 3.12 -12.81 2.94
CA ILE A 238 3.23 -14.10 3.60
C ILE A 238 3.84 -15.12 2.64
N ASN A 239 4.32 -16.23 3.16
CA ASN A 239 4.85 -17.34 2.38
C ASN A 239 4.02 -18.61 2.61
N THR A 240 4.30 -19.66 1.85
CA THR A 240 3.63 -20.97 1.93
C THR A 240 4.21 -21.92 2.99
N ARG A 241 5.08 -21.45 3.90
CA ARG A 241 5.77 -22.27 4.89
C ARG A 241 5.30 -22.01 6.31
N ASP A 242 5.40 -20.76 6.77
CA ASP A 242 5.11 -20.36 8.14
C ASP A 242 3.77 -19.60 8.29
N TYR A 243 2.89 -19.67 7.28
CA TYR A 243 1.63 -18.92 7.24
C TYR A 243 0.73 -19.21 8.44
N LYS A 244 0.76 -20.43 8.99
CA LYS A 244 -0.08 -20.82 10.13
C LYS A 244 0.26 -20.07 11.42
N GLU A 245 1.51 -19.70 11.59
CA GLU A 245 2.02 -18.90 12.71
C GLU A 245 2.03 -17.41 12.38
N ARG A 246 2.37 -17.05 11.15
CA ARG A 246 2.54 -15.68 10.69
C ARG A 246 1.20 -14.94 10.57
N VAL A 247 0.22 -15.56 9.95
CA VAL A 247 -1.08 -14.91 9.69
C VAL A 247 -1.79 -14.47 10.98
N PRO A 248 -1.90 -15.29 12.05
CA PRO A 248 -2.48 -14.83 13.31
C PRO A 248 -1.79 -13.61 13.90
N ALA A 249 -0.45 -13.58 13.89
CA ALA A 249 0.33 -12.45 14.42
C ALA A 249 0.12 -11.16 13.61
N LEU A 250 0.01 -11.26 12.30
CA LEU A 250 -0.28 -10.12 11.43
C LEU A 250 -1.70 -9.58 11.61
N ILE A 251 -2.68 -10.46 11.79
CA ILE A 251 -4.08 -10.07 12.08
C ILE A 251 -4.16 -9.36 13.43
N GLU A 252 -3.50 -9.89 14.47
CA GLU A 252 -3.42 -9.23 15.77
C GLU A 252 -2.73 -7.84 15.66
N ALA A 253 -1.75 -7.69 14.78
CA ALA A 253 -1.11 -6.42 14.50
C ALA A 253 -2.02 -5.43 13.72
N GLY A 254 -3.15 -5.90 13.15
CA GLY A 254 -4.13 -5.08 12.46
C GLY A 254 -3.89 -4.95 10.94
N VAL A 255 -3.27 -5.93 10.29
CA VAL A 255 -3.09 -5.95 8.84
C VAL A 255 -4.43 -5.94 8.10
N ASP A 256 -4.52 -5.23 6.98
CA ASP A 256 -5.77 -5.06 6.22
C ASP A 256 -5.87 -6.00 5.01
N ALA A 257 -4.74 -6.45 4.46
CA ALA A 257 -4.69 -7.40 3.35
C ALA A 257 -3.40 -8.21 3.39
N LEU A 258 -3.47 -9.45 2.96
CA LEU A 258 -2.32 -10.34 2.80
C LEU A 258 -1.99 -10.53 1.32
N CYS A 259 -0.74 -10.86 1.02
CA CYS A 259 -0.33 -11.27 -0.32
C CYS A 259 0.70 -12.39 -0.22
N ILE A 260 0.44 -13.52 -0.87
CA ILE A 260 1.40 -14.63 -0.91
C ILE A 260 2.58 -14.22 -1.78
N ASP A 261 3.78 -14.24 -1.21
CA ASP A 261 5.04 -13.98 -1.92
C ASP A 261 5.72 -15.29 -2.29
N SER A 262 5.62 -15.67 -3.56
CA SER A 262 6.24 -16.85 -4.14
C SER A 262 6.85 -16.51 -5.50
N SER A 263 7.89 -17.21 -5.89
CA SER A 263 8.48 -17.08 -7.21
C SER A 263 7.60 -17.66 -8.31
N ASP A 264 6.74 -18.62 -7.95
CA ASP A 264 5.84 -19.35 -8.84
C ASP A 264 4.53 -19.62 -8.11
N GLY A 265 3.43 -19.03 -8.60
CA GLY A 265 2.14 -19.04 -7.90
C GLY A 265 1.22 -20.20 -8.31
N TYR A 266 1.43 -20.80 -9.47
CA TYR A 266 0.59 -21.91 -9.94
C TYR A 266 1.03 -23.22 -9.25
N SER A 267 0.72 -23.35 -7.97
CA SER A 267 1.19 -24.46 -7.13
C SER A 267 0.17 -24.88 -6.07
N GLU A 268 0.23 -26.15 -5.68
CA GLU A 268 -0.59 -26.73 -4.61
C GLU A 268 -0.32 -26.05 -3.26
N TRP A 269 0.91 -25.61 -2.99
CA TRP A 269 1.25 -24.88 -1.76
C TRP A 269 0.51 -23.55 -1.63
N GLN A 270 0.31 -22.83 -2.73
CA GLN A 270 -0.52 -21.61 -2.69
C GLN A 270 -1.98 -21.93 -2.49
N GLN A 271 -2.49 -22.96 -3.15
CA GLN A 271 -3.86 -23.43 -2.93
C GLN A 271 -4.10 -23.75 -1.45
N GLU A 272 -3.28 -24.61 -0.85
CA GLU A 272 -3.38 -24.98 0.56
C GLU A 272 -3.31 -23.75 1.49
N THR A 273 -2.43 -22.80 1.20
CA THR A 273 -2.31 -21.57 1.98
C THR A 273 -3.57 -20.72 1.87
N LEU A 274 -4.10 -20.52 0.66
CA LEU A 274 -5.35 -19.78 0.42
C LEU A 274 -6.52 -20.41 1.15
N GLU A 275 -6.75 -21.72 0.94
CA GLU A 275 -7.83 -22.47 1.56
C GLU A 275 -7.77 -22.39 3.08
N TRP A 276 -6.57 -22.55 3.66
CA TRP A 276 -6.40 -22.44 5.10
C TRP A 276 -6.69 -21.03 5.62
N VAL A 277 -6.18 -19.97 4.97
CA VAL A 277 -6.44 -18.60 5.40
C VAL A 277 -7.93 -18.28 5.30
N LYS A 278 -8.57 -18.62 4.18
CA LYS A 278 -10.01 -18.35 3.97
C LYS A 278 -10.92 -19.16 4.89
N ALA A 279 -10.51 -20.34 5.32
CA ALA A 279 -11.24 -21.13 6.30
C ALA A 279 -11.17 -20.58 7.73
N ASN A 280 -10.10 -19.87 8.09
CA ASN A 280 -9.86 -19.43 9.46
C ASN A 280 -10.06 -17.91 9.67
N TYR A 281 -9.95 -17.10 8.62
CA TYR A 281 -9.95 -15.63 8.73
C TYR A 281 -10.72 -14.95 7.61
N ASN A 282 -11.44 -13.90 7.96
CA ASN A 282 -12.09 -13.02 6.99
C ASN A 282 -11.16 -11.84 6.63
N ILE A 283 -10.07 -12.16 5.90
CA ILE A 283 -9.10 -11.17 5.42
C ILE A 283 -8.87 -11.35 3.91
N PRO A 284 -8.72 -10.26 3.14
CA PRO A 284 -8.33 -10.35 1.74
C PRO A 284 -6.94 -10.95 1.56
N VAL A 285 -6.80 -11.89 0.62
CA VAL A 285 -5.52 -12.53 0.28
C VAL A 285 -5.28 -12.48 -1.22
N GLY A 286 -4.18 -11.86 -1.63
CA GLY A 286 -3.67 -11.94 -2.98
C GLY A 286 -2.77 -13.14 -3.20
N ALA A 287 -2.78 -13.68 -4.40
CA ALA A 287 -1.97 -14.84 -4.79
C ALA A 287 -1.23 -14.61 -6.12
N GLY A 288 -0.14 -15.30 -6.32
CA GLY A 288 0.72 -15.23 -7.50
C GLY A 288 2.21 -15.47 -7.13
N ASN A 289 3.14 -15.34 -8.08
CA ASN A 289 2.91 -14.78 -9.41
C ASN A 289 2.54 -15.85 -10.43
N ILE A 290 1.73 -15.45 -11.36
CA ILE A 290 1.35 -16.26 -12.52
C ILE A 290 1.61 -15.49 -13.83
N VAL A 291 1.55 -16.17 -14.97
CA VAL A 291 1.77 -15.56 -16.29
C VAL A 291 0.76 -15.97 -17.36
N ASP A 292 -0.30 -16.71 -16.98
CA ASP A 292 -1.29 -17.25 -17.90
C ASP A 292 -2.69 -17.39 -17.28
N SER A 293 -3.64 -17.74 -18.15
CA SER A 293 -5.04 -17.95 -17.81
C SER A 293 -5.30 -19.17 -16.91
N GLU A 294 -4.50 -20.23 -17.04
CA GLU A 294 -4.65 -21.45 -16.22
C GLU A 294 -4.30 -21.17 -14.76
N GLY A 295 -3.17 -20.49 -14.51
CA GLY A 295 -2.77 -20.05 -13.19
C GLY A 295 -3.78 -19.08 -12.56
N PHE A 296 -4.37 -18.17 -13.36
CA PHE A 296 -5.44 -17.28 -12.89
C PHE A 296 -6.62 -18.10 -12.35
N ARG A 297 -7.16 -19.00 -13.18
CA ARG A 297 -8.33 -19.80 -12.81
C ARG A 297 -8.08 -20.62 -11.55
N TYR A 298 -6.94 -21.30 -11.50
CA TYR A 298 -6.55 -22.14 -10.38
C TYR A 298 -6.54 -21.37 -9.04
N LEU A 299 -5.92 -20.21 -8.99
CA LEU A 299 -5.80 -19.42 -7.76
C LEU A 299 -7.12 -18.75 -7.35
N VAL A 300 -7.93 -18.31 -8.32
CA VAL A 300 -9.25 -17.73 -8.03
C VAL A 300 -10.21 -18.75 -7.50
N ASP A 301 -10.21 -19.97 -8.04
CA ASP A 301 -11.02 -21.09 -7.56
C ASP A 301 -10.57 -21.56 -6.16
N ALA A 302 -9.27 -21.42 -5.81
CA ALA A 302 -8.73 -21.62 -4.46
C ALA A 302 -9.10 -20.51 -3.45
N GLY A 303 -9.71 -19.41 -3.90
CA GLY A 303 -10.23 -18.35 -3.03
C GLY A 303 -9.42 -17.05 -3.01
N ALA A 304 -8.50 -16.83 -3.94
CA ALA A 304 -7.77 -15.56 -4.04
C ALA A 304 -8.70 -14.37 -4.24
N ASP A 305 -8.38 -13.24 -3.60
CA ASP A 305 -9.14 -11.99 -3.68
C ASP A 305 -8.57 -11.02 -4.72
N PHE A 306 -7.32 -11.18 -5.10
CA PHE A 306 -6.67 -10.53 -6.25
C PHE A 306 -5.52 -11.41 -6.76
N ILE A 307 -5.13 -11.22 -8.01
CA ILE A 307 -4.10 -12.02 -8.66
C ILE A 307 -2.90 -11.17 -9.05
N LYS A 308 -1.69 -11.64 -8.70
CA LYS A 308 -0.44 -10.98 -9.02
C LYS A 308 0.19 -11.63 -10.26
N VAL A 309 0.42 -10.82 -11.32
CA VAL A 309 0.86 -11.26 -12.65
C VAL A 309 2.27 -10.78 -12.93
N GLY A 310 3.17 -11.71 -13.25
CA GLY A 310 4.51 -11.42 -13.72
C GLY A 310 5.60 -12.31 -13.12
N ILE A 311 6.34 -13.00 -13.97
CA ILE A 311 7.51 -13.81 -13.61
C ILE A 311 8.71 -13.37 -14.46
N GLY A 312 9.80 -13.00 -13.78
CA GLY A 312 11.06 -12.64 -14.41
C GLY A 312 11.08 -11.25 -15.07
N GLY A 313 10.08 -10.38 -14.81
CA GLY A 313 9.99 -9.02 -15.37
C GLY A 313 10.63 -7.93 -14.51
N GLY A 314 11.01 -8.22 -13.28
CA GLY A 314 11.65 -7.25 -12.37
C GLY A 314 13.06 -6.86 -12.82
N SER A 315 13.46 -5.61 -12.54
CA SER A 315 14.77 -5.07 -12.99
C SER A 315 15.98 -5.75 -12.36
N ILE A 316 15.80 -6.49 -11.27
CA ILE A 316 16.83 -7.25 -10.56
C ILE A 316 16.50 -8.74 -10.49
N CYS A 317 15.43 -9.17 -11.18
CA CYS A 317 15.05 -10.58 -11.28
C CYS A 317 15.82 -11.24 -12.44
N ILE A 318 16.52 -12.35 -12.15
CA ILE A 318 17.24 -13.13 -13.15
C ILE A 318 16.67 -14.56 -13.31
N THR A 319 15.42 -14.78 -12.86
CA THR A 319 14.74 -16.07 -12.99
C THR A 319 14.71 -16.59 -14.42
N ARG A 320 14.48 -15.71 -15.41
CA ARG A 320 14.47 -16.08 -16.84
C ARG A 320 15.84 -16.53 -17.32
N GLU A 321 16.92 -15.90 -16.83
CA GLU A 321 18.29 -16.27 -17.16
C GLU A 321 18.69 -17.59 -16.50
N GLN A 322 18.32 -17.78 -15.23
CA GLN A 322 18.75 -18.93 -14.43
C GLN A 322 17.91 -20.20 -14.70
N LYS A 323 16.60 -20.04 -14.92
CA LYS A 323 15.65 -21.15 -15.01
C LYS A 323 15.01 -21.29 -16.39
N GLY A 324 15.09 -20.27 -17.23
CA GLY A 324 14.33 -20.21 -18.49
C GLY A 324 12.82 -20.06 -18.28
N ILE A 325 12.37 -19.67 -17.08
CA ILE A 325 10.96 -19.54 -16.70
C ILE A 325 10.54 -18.07 -16.76
N GLY A 326 9.41 -17.80 -17.39
CA GLY A 326 8.82 -16.46 -17.45
C GLY A 326 8.06 -16.20 -18.74
N ARG A 327 7.42 -15.03 -18.82
CA ARG A 327 6.67 -14.56 -20.00
C ARG A 327 6.82 -13.04 -20.12
N GLY A 328 6.77 -12.47 -21.32
CA GLY A 328 6.74 -11.02 -21.51
C GLY A 328 5.56 -10.41 -20.76
N GLN A 329 5.81 -9.33 -20.02
CA GLN A 329 4.84 -8.81 -19.05
C GLN A 329 3.52 -8.35 -19.68
N ALA A 330 3.60 -7.72 -20.86
CA ALA A 330 2.39 -7.29 -21.58
C ALA A 330 1.55 -8.50 -22.05
N THR A 331 2.20 -9.52 -22.61
CA THR A 331 1.51 -10.74 -23.06
C THR A 331 0.85 -11.47 -21.87
N ALA A 332 1.57 -11.65 -20.77
CA ALA A 332 1.04 -12.29 -19.57
C ALA A 332 -0.18 -11.52 -19.02
N LEU A 333 -0.07 -10.19 -18.93
CA LEU A 333 -1.15 -9.36 -18.42
C LEU A 333 -2.40 -9.41 -19.27
N ILE A 334 -2.26 -9.32 -20.61
CA ILE A 334 -3.40 -9.39 -21.55
C ILE A 334 -4.11 -10.75 -21.46
N ASP A 335 -3.34 -11.84 -21.37
CA ASP A 335 -3.90 -13.20 -21.25
C ASP A 335 -4.71 -13.36 -19.95
N VAL A 336 -4.12 -12.95 -18.83
CA VAL A 336 -4.79 -13.02 -17.52
C VAL A 336 -5.98 -12.06 -17.44
N ALA A 337 -5.91 -10.87 -18.06
CA ALA A 337 -7.04 -9.94 -18.10
C ALA A 337 -8.23 -10.53 -18.88
N ARG A 338 -7.98 -11.24 -19.98
CA ARG A 338 -9.02 -11.97 -20.72
C ARG A 338 -9.64 -13.09 -19.89
N ALA A 339 -8.82 -13.83 -19.12
CA ALA A 339 -9.30 -14.86 -18.21
C ALA A 339 -10.17 -14.28 -17.10
N ARG A 340 -9.79 -13.13 -16.51
CA ARG A 340 -10.60 -12.39 -15.54
C ARG A 340 -11.95 -11.97 -16.13
N ASP A 341 -11.96 -11.43 -17.35
CA ASP A 341 -13.19 -10.95 -17.98
C ASP A 341 -14.14 -12.12 -18.27
N ALA A 342 -13.62 -13.26 -18.75
CA ALA A 342 -14.39 -14.49 -18.92
C ALA A 342 -14.93 -15.01 -17.58
N TYR A 343 -14.11 -15.01 -16.51
CA TYR A 343 -14.55 -15.40 -15.18
C TYR A 343 -15.65 -14.49 -14.64
N ARG A 344 -15.52 -13.17 -14.87
CA ARG A 344 -16.57 -12.21 -14.50
C ARG A 344 -17.88 -12.47 -15.20
N GLU A 345 -17.87 -12.78 -16.51
CA GLU A 345 -19.06 -13.12 -17.28
C GLU A 345 -19.71 -14.42 -16.79
N GLU A 346 -18.90 -15.41 -16.44
CA GLU A 346 -19.35 -16.73 -15.95
C GLU A 346 -19.97 -16.67 -14.56
N THR A 347 -19.35 -15.91 -13.64
CA THR A 347 -19.66 -15.99 -12.20
C THR A 347 -20.31 -14.73 -11.63
N GLY A 348 -20.27 -13.61 -12.33
CA GLY A 348 -20.66 -12.31 -11.79
C GLY A 348 -19.68 -11.73 -10.77
N LEU A 349 -18.48 -12.30 -10.63
CA LEU A 349 -17.44 -11.85 -9.69
C LEU A 349 -16.30 -11.17 -10.45
N TYR A 350 -15.90 -10.00 -9.97
CA TYR A 350 -14.71 -9.28 -10.46
C TYR A 350 -13.53 -9.55 -9.53
N VAL A 351 -12.44 -10.09 -10.08
CA VAL A 351 -11.18 -10.36 -9.35
C VAL A 351 -10.10 -9.40 -9.86
N PRO A 352 -9.65 -8.43 -9.04
CA PRO A 352 -8.63 -7.47 -9.46
C PRO A 352 -7.30 -8.13 -9.83
N ILE A 353 -6.60 -7.51 -10.79
CA ILE A 353 -5.29 -7.95 -11.27
C ILE A 353 -4.23 -6.92 -10.89
N CYS A 354 -3.17 -7.40 -10.22
CA CYS A 354 -1.95 -6.67 -9.94
C CYS A 354 -0.88 -6.99 -11.00
N SER A 355 -0.45 -6.01 -11.79
CA SER A 355 0.73 -6.19 -12.65
C SER A 355 2.00 -5.96 -11.85
N ASP A 356 2.85 -6.98 -11.74
CA ASP A 356 4.09 -6.98 -10.95
C ASP A 356 5.33 -7.12 -11.83
N GLY A 357 6.15 -6.07 -11.88
CA GLY A 357 7.36 -6.02 -12.70
C GLY A 357 7.15 -5.52 -14.13
N GLY A 358 8.23 -5.46 -14.91
CA GLY A 358 8.22 -5.03 -16.32
C GLY A 358 8.10 -3.51 -16.54
N ILE A 359 7.89 -2.72 -15.50
CA ILE A 359 7.75 -1.27 -15.59
C ILE A 359 9.12 -0.60 -15.51
N VAL A 360 9.54 0.00 -16.64
CA VAL A 360 10.81 0.72 -16.77
C VAL A 360 10.60 2.23 -16.84
N HIS A 361 9.54 2.68 -17.50
CA HIS A 361 9.18 4.08 -17.72
C HIS A 361 7.76 4.36 -17.24
N ASP A 362 7.45 5.64 -16.96
CA ASP A 362 6.12 6.04 -16.46
C ASP A 362 5.00 5.67 -17.43
N TYR A 363 5.22 5.75 -18.76
CA TYR A 363 4.20 5.38 -19.76
C TYR A 363 3.87 3.88 -19.74
N HIS A 364 4.79 3.00 -19.29
CA HIS A 364 4.48 1.58 -19.07
C HIS A 364 3.37 1.39 -18.02
N MET A 365 3.26 2.30 -17.06
CA MET A 365 2.21 2.25 -16.03
C MET A 365 0.83 2.42 -16.67
N THR A 366 0.67 3.42 -17.55
CA THR A 366 -0.61 3.64 -18.23
C THR A 366 -0.93 2.52 -19.21
N LEU A 367 0.09 1.96 -19.90
CA LEU A 367 -0.09 0.78 -20.76
C LEU A 367 -0.57 -0.44 -19.94
N ALA A 368 0.05 -0.73 -18.80
CA ALA A 368 -0.36 -1.84 -17.95
C ALA A 368 -1.81 -1.68 -17.46
N LEU A 369 -2.18 -0.48 -17.04
CA LEU A 369 -3.56 -0.17 -16.63
C LEU A 369 -4.55 -0.33 -17.79
N ALA A 370 -4.19 0.14 -19.00
CA ALA A 370 -5.00 -0.02 -20.20
C ALA A 370 -5.13 -1.49 -20.65
N MET A 371 -4.11 -2.32 -20.40
CA MET A 371 -4.10 -3.76 -20.73
C MET A 371 -4.86 -4.62 -19.72
N GLY A 372 -5.46 -4.03 -18.68
CA GLY A 372 -6.33 -4.72 -17.74
C GLY A 372 -5.81 -4.87 -16.32
N ALA A 373 -4.64 -4.29 -15.98
CA ALA A 373 -4.23 -4.21 -14.59
C ALA A 373 -5.13 -3.23 -13.83
N ASP A 374 -5.57 -3.62 -12.63
CA ASP A 374 -6.29 -2.74 -11.72
C ASP A 374 -5.30 -1.89 -10.91
N PHE A 375 -4.16 -2.47 -10.54
CA PHE A 375 -3.09 -1.77 -9.84
C PHE A 375 -1.71 -2.38 -10.16
N LEU A 376 -0.67 -1.66 -9.80
CA LEU A 376 0.70 -1.94 -10.18
C LEU A 376 1.56 -2.16 -8.94
N MET A 377 2.26 -3.30 -8.87
CA MET A 377 3.28 -3.54 -7.85
C MET A 377 4.64 -3.14 -8.38
N MET A 378 5.34 -2.28 -7.64
CA MET A 378 6.60 -1.71 -8.10
C MET A 378 7.69 -1.82 -7.03
N GLY A 379 8.84 -2.39 -7.40
CA GLY A 379 10.05 -2.46 -6.57
C GLY A 379 10.98 -1.28 -6.83
N ARG A 380 11.62 -1.26 -8.02
CA ARG A 380 12.62 -0.25 -8.39
C ARG A 380 12.13 1.19 -8.26
N TYR A 381 10.85 1.45 -8.59
CA TYR A 381 10.26 2.78 -8.49
C TYR A 381 10.31 3.31 -7.07
N PHE A 382 9.88 2.50 -6.09
CA PHE A 382 9.83 2.89 -4.68
C PHE A 382 11.17 2.78 -3.97
N ALA A 383 12.07 1.90 -4.39
CA ALA A 383 13.39 1.74 -3.79
C ALA A 383 14.26 3.00 -3.82
N ARG A 384 13.98 3.95 -4.73
CA ARG A 384 14.75 5.17 -4.98
C ARG A 384 14.52 6.29 -3.98
N PHE A 385 13.48 6.20 -3.15
CA PHE A 385 12.99 7.31 -2.34
C PHE A 385 13.54 7.31 -0.91
N ASP A 386 13.50 8.47 -0.26
CA ASP A 386 13.91 8.65 1.14
C ASP A 386 13.22 7.65 2.08
N GLU A 387 11.95 7.36 1.81
CA GLU A 387 11.07 6.55 2.66
C GLU A 387 11.33 5.04 2.53
N SER A 388 12.09 4.59 1.52
CA SER A 388 12.48 3.18 1.43
C SER A 388 13.52 2.83 2.52
N PRO A 389 13.56 1.58 3.02
CA PRO A 389 14.32 1.23 4.22
C PRO A 389 15.84 1.24 4.06
N THR A 390 16.36 1.37 2.84
CA THR A 390 17.80 1.34 2.57
C THR A 390 18.44 2.73 2.74
N GLN A 391 19.75 2.74 3.02
CA GLN A 391 20.49 3.99 3.18
C GLN A 391 20.82 4.64 1.83
N THR A 392 20.86 5.98 1.81
CA THR A 392 21.38 6.73 0.68
C THR A 392 22.91 6.75 0.76
N LEU A 393 23.57 6.30 -0.31
CA LEU A 393 25.01 6.22 -0.44
C LEU A 393 25.49 7.16 -1.54
N ARG A 394 26.75 7.59 -1.45
CA ARG A 394 27.41 8.35 -2.51
C ARG A 394 28.43 7.47 -3.22
N ILE A 395 28.26 7.27 -4.52
CA ILE A 395 29.21 6.56 -5.38
C ILE A 395 29.69 7.53 -6.47
N GLY A 396 30.93 7.95 -6.37
CA GLY A 396 31.45 9.00 -7.24
C GLY A 396 30.70 10.31 -7.04
N ASN A 397 30.10 10.84 -8.11
CA ASN A 397 29.28 12.05 -8.07
C ASN A 397 27.78 11.78 -7.93
N ASN A 398 27.37 10.51 -7.87
CA ASN A 398 25.95 10.14 -7.83
C ASN A 398 25.53 9.71 -6.44
N TYR A 399 24.30 10.06 -6.06
CA TYR A 399 23.64 9.49 -4.91
C TYR A 399 22.82 8.27 -5.36
N VAL A 400 22.91 7.18 -4.61
CA VAL A 400 22.24 5.90 -4.90
C VAL A 400 21.66 5.31 -3.64
N LYS A 401 20.72 4.36 -3.80
CA LYS A 401 20.23 3.52 -2.72
C LYS A 401 20.48 2.05 -3.05
N GLU A 402 20.75 1.26 -2.03
CA GLU A 402 20.89 -0.19 -2.21
C GLU A 402 19.56 -0.82 -2.62
N TYR A 403 19.62 -1.77 -3.53
CA TYR A 403 18.44 -2.45 -4.04
C TYR A 403 18.78 -3.90 -4.41
N TRP A 404 18.17 -4.85 -3.70
CA TRP A 404 18.42 -6.28 -3.91
C TRP A 404 17.13 -7.07 -4.05
N GLY A 405 17.20 -8.17 -4.81
CA GLY A 405 16.09 -9.08 -5.04
C GLY A 405 15.84 -10.00 -3.85
N GLU A 406 14.57 -10.36 -3.64
CA GLU A 406 14.19 -11.37 -2.64
C GLU A 406 14.75 -12.77 -2.94
N GLY A 407 15.12 -13.05 -4.20
CA GLY A 407 15.81 -14.25 -4.63
C GLY A 407 17.34 -14.16 -4.58
N SER A 408 17.91 -13.13 -3.95
CA SER A 408 19.36 -13.00 -3.73
C SER A 408 19.79 -13.63 -2.41
N ASN A 409 21.07 -13.99 -2.30
CA ASN A 409 21.66 -14.46 -1.04
C ASN A 409 21.64 -13.41 0.07
N ARG A 410 21.58 -12.14 -0.29
CA ARG A 410 21.46 -11.03 0.67
C ARG A 410 20.13 -11.06 1.40
N ALA A 411 19.02 -11.34 0.70
CA ALA A 411 17.69 -11.39 1.29
C ALA A 411 17.51 -12.57 2.26
N LYS A 412 18.22 -13.68 2.06
CA LYS A 412 18.07 -14.92 2.83
C LYS A 412 16.63 -15.43 2.86
N ASN A 413 15.88 -15.18 1.77
CA ASN A 413 14.46 -15.49 1.66
C ASN A 413 14.21 -16.84 1.00
N TRP A 414 14.78 -17.91 1.58
CA TRP A 414 14.58 -19.29 1.07
C TRP A 414 13.12 -19.78 1.23
N GLN A 415 12.35 -19.19 2.15
CA GLN A 415 10.94 -19.54 2.38
C GLN A 415 10.04 -19.19 1.20
N ARG A 416 10.50 -18.32 0.30
CA ARG A 416 9.80 -17.96 -0.94
C ARG A 416 9.76 -19.12 -1.95
N TYR A 417 10.61 -20.11 -1.78
CA TYR A 417 10.79 -21.22 -2.72
C TYR A 417 10.33 -22.53 -2.11
N ASP A 418 9.63 -23.33 -2.91
CA ASP A 418 9.17 -24.66 -2.53
C ASP A 418 10.28 -25.70 -2.78
N MET A 419 11.24 -25.77 -1.86
CA MET A 419 12.49 -26.52 -2.02
C MET A 419 12.51 -27.85 -1.26
N GLY A 420 11.36 -28.40 -0.88
CA GLY A 420 11.30 -29.71 -0.19
C GLY A 420 12.04 -29.73 1.15
N GLY A 421 12.11 -28.59 1.88
CA GLY A 421 12.78 -28.48 3.19
C GLY A 421 14.24 -28.05 3.14
N ALA A 422 14.80 -27.72 1.98
CA ALA A 422 16.15 -27.15 1.89
C ALA A 422 16.19 -25.73 2.50
N GLU A 423 17.24 -25.42 3.25
CA GLU A 423 17.42 -24.16 3.97
C GLU A 423 18.25 -23.11 3.23
N THR A 424 18.80 -23.46 2.07
CA THR A 424 19.67 -22.56 1.28
C THR A 424 19.38 -22.65 -0.20
N LEU A 425 19.47 -21.51 -0.89
CA LEU A 425 19.41 -21.47 -2.35
C LEU A 425 20.68 -22.06 -2.96
N LYS A 426 20.52 -22.93 -3.97
CA LYS A 426 21.63 -23.45 -4.75
C LYS A 426 22.14 -22.45 -5.79
N PHE A 427 21.28 -21.52 -6.21
CA PHE A 427 21.58 -20.42 -7.14
C PHE A 427 20.68 -19.24 -6.83
N GLU A 428 21.10 -18.06 -7.24
CA GLU A 428 20.31 -16.83 -7.05
C GLU A 428 19.36 -16.60 -8.21
N GLU A 429 18.17 -16.08 -7.89
CA GLU A 429 17.18 -15.62 -8.87
C GLU A 429 17.01 -14.09 -8.82
N GLY A 430 17.83 -13.40 -8.05
CA GLY A 430 17.88 -11.96 -7.93
C GLY A 430 19.28 -11.46 -7.69
N VAL A 431 19.57 -10.24 -8.09
CA VAL A 431 20.86 -9.58 -7.90
C VAL A 431 20.85 -8.56 -6.78
N ASP A 432 22.02 -8.28 -6.22
CA ASP A 432 22.29 -7.15 -5.33
C ASP A 432 22.83 -5.97 -6.15
N SER A 433 22.25 -4.80 -6.03
CA SER A 433 22.52 -3.67 -6.90
C SER A 433 22.24 -2.32 -6.26
N TYR A 434 22.37 -1.27 -7.02
CA TYR A 434 22.00 0.10 -6.65
C TYR A 434 20.96 0.66 -7.61
N VAL A 435 20.12 1.56 -7.08
CA VAL A 435 19.22 2.40 -7.89
C VAL A 435 19.59 3.88 -7.69
N PRO A 436 19.43 4.72 -8.71
CA PRO A 436 19.60 6.16 -8.56
C PRO A 436 18.65 6.72 -7.48
N TYR A 437 19.20 7.49 -6.54
CA TYR A 437 18.39 8.18 -5.54
C TYR A 437 17.55 9.29 -6.20
N ALA A 438 16.30 9.43 -5.76
CA ALA A 438 15.34 10.35 -6.36
C ALA A 438 14.64 11.29 -5.34
N GLY A 439 15.14 11.37 -4.11
CA GLY A 439 14.55 12.24 -3.09
C GLY A 439 13.25 11.71 -2.49
N LYS A 440 12.34 12.60 -2.14
CA LYS A 440 11.06 12.24 -1.52
C LYS A 440 10.11 11.56 -2.50
N MET A 441 9.40 10.55 -2.01
CA MET A 441 8.42 9.81 -2.80
C MET A 441 7.33 10.73 -3.35
N LYS A 442 6.75 11.59 -2.51
CA LYS A 442 5.63 12.44 -2.89
C LYS A 442 5.91 13.31 -4.11
N ASP A 443 7.10 13.93 -4.18
CA ASP A 443 7.46 14.86 -5.26
C ASP A 443 7.49 14.12 -6.62
N ASN A 444 8.01 12.90 -6.62
CA ASN A 444 8.07 12.05 -7.82
C ASN A 444 6.69 11.45 -8.17
N LEU A 445 5.94 11.05 -7.15
CA LEU A 445 4.61 10.44 -7.30
C LEU A 445 3.63 11.43 -7.95
N ASP A 446 3.62 12.68 -7.53
CA ASP A 446 2.76 13.73 -8.09
C ASP A 446 3.03 13.93 -9.59
N ILE A 447 4.31 13.89 -10.02
CA ILE A 447 4.70 13.95 -11.43
C ILE A 447 4.20 12.71 -12.20
N THR A 448 4.44 11.52 -11.67
CA THR A 448 4.04 10.25 -12.29
C THR A 448 2.52 10.15 -12.44
N LEU A 449 1.77 10.48 -11.39
CA LEU A 449 0.29 10.49 -11.43
C LEU A 449 -0.23 11.56 -12.41
N GLY A 450 0.45 12.71 -12.49
CA GLY A 450 0.15 13.75 -13.49
C GLY A 450 0.27 13.24 -14.93
N LYS A 451 1.34 12.49 -15.24
CA LYS A 451 1.54 11.86 -16.57
C LYS A 451 0.43 10.84 -16.87
N ILE A 452 0.07 9.98 -15.91
CA ILE A 452 -0.99 8.98 -16.07
C ILE A 452 -2.32 9.68 -16.36
N ARG A 453 -2.70 10.70 -15.57
CA ARG A 453 -3.94 11.45 -15.77
C ARG A 453 -3.97 12.14 -17.15
N ALA A 454 -2.86 12.75 -17.56
CA ALA A 454 -2.77 13.38 -18.90
C ALA A 454 -2.93 12.36 -20.03
N THR A 455 -2.30 11.18 -19.91
CA THR A 455 -2.41 10.10 -20.91
C THR A 455 -3.84 9.55 -20.97
N MET A 456 -4.50 9.36 -19.82
CA MET A 456 -5.92 8.95 -19.78
C MET A 456 -6.81 9.96 -20.50
N CYS A 457 -6.62 11.27 -20.27
CA CYS A 457 -7.32 12.31 -20.99
C CYS A 457 -7.13 12.21 -22.51
N SER A 458 -5.90 11.96 -22.96
CA SER A 458 -5.59 11.75 -24.39
C SER A 458 -6.26 10.50 -24.95
N CYS A 459 -6.54 9.49 -24.14
CA CYS A 459 -7.30 8.30 -24.52
C CYS A 459 -8.82 8.51 -24.44
N GLY A 460 -9.31 9.67 -23.99
CA GLY A 460 -10.73 9.95 -23.80
C GLY A 460 -11.35 9.29 -22.57
N ALA A 461 -10.56 8.99 -21.54
CA ALA A 461 -10.98 8.30 -20.32
C ALA A 461 -10.75 9.16 -19.08
N ILE A 462 -11.70 9.13 -18.15
CA ILE A 462 -11.61 9.81 -16.83
C ILE A 462 -11.64 8.83 -15.65
N THR A 463 -11.83 7.53 -15.90
CA THR A 463 -11.68 6.45 -14.92
C THR A 463 -10.82 5.33 -15.49
N LEU A 464 -10.26 4.47 -14.64
CA LEU A 464 -9.47 3.31 -15.09
C LEU A 464 -10.33 2.31 -15.88
N GLU A 465 -11.58 2.13 -15.48
CA GLU A 465 -12.53 1.29 -16.23
C GLU A 465 -12.76 1.83 -17.65
N GLU A 466 -12.99 3.15 -17.79
CA GLU A 466 -13.10 3.77 -19.13
C GLU A 466 -11.81 3.63 -19.96
N LEU A 467 -10.64 3.71 -19.30
CA LEU A 467 -9.36 3.49 -19.97
C LEU A 467 -9.28 2.07 -20.52
N GLN A 468 -9.59 1.05 -19.73
CA GLN A 468 -9.59 -0.35 -20.15
C GLN A 468 -10.58 -0.62 -21.30
N GLN A 469 -11.74 0.04 -21.29
CA GLN A 469 -12.79 -0.14 -22.32
C GLN A 469 -12.47 0.60 -23.62
N ARG A 470 -11.83 1.77 -23.56
CA ARG A 470 -11.71 2.70 -24.69
C ARG A 470 -10.31 2.75 -25.31
N ALA A 471 -9.27 2.39 -24.52
CA ALA A 471 -7.90 2.48 -25.00
C ALA A 471 -7.68 1.62 -26.26
N LYS A 472 -6.99 2.20 -27.22
CA LYS A 472 -6.48 1.51 -28.40
C LYS A 472 -4.98 1.37 -28.27
N ILE A 473 -4.49 0.16 -28.42
CA ILE A 473 -3.07 -0.15 -28.22
C ILE A 473 -2.53 -0.71 -29.54
N THR A 474 -1.38 -0.21 -29.96
CA THR A 474 -0.68 -0.69 -31.15
C THR A 474 0.68 -1.24 -30.81
N LEU A 475 1.11 -2.26 -31.55
CA LEU A 475 2.49 -2.72 -31.55
C LEU A 475 3.37 -1.73 -32.30
N VAL A 476 4.60 -1.57 -31.83
CA VAL A 476 5.59 -0.72 -32.48
C VAL A 476 6.81 -1.53 -32.93
N SER A 477 7.40 -1.13 -34.06
CA SER A 477 8.66 -1.69 -34.53
C SER A 477 9.84 -1.17 -33.72
N SER A 478 11.00 -1.82 -33.83
CA SER A 478 12.23 -1.32 -33.23
C SER A 478 12.59 0.10 -33.67
N THR A 479 12.30 0.46 -34.91
CA THR A 479 12.50 1.80 -35.45
C THR A 479 11.57 2.82 -34.82
N SER A 480 10.30 2.48 -34.62
CA SER A 480 9.33 3.35 -33.93
C SER A 480 9.67 3.56 -32.47
N ILE A 481 10.31 2.59 -31.82
CA ILE A 481 10.79 2.75 -30.43
C ILE A 481 11.89 3.82 -30.38
N VAL A 482 12.82 3.82 -31.33
CA VAL A 482 13.89 4.82 -31.44
C VAL A 482 13.33 6.21 -31.78
N GLU A 483 12.37 6.28 -32.71
CA GLU A 483 11.64 7.51 -33.06
C GLU A 483 10.92 8.13 -31.85
N GLY A 484 10.46 7.31 -30.91
CA GLY A 484 9.75 7.76 -29.70
C GLY A 484 10.63 8.49 -28.68
N GLY A 485 11.95 8.48 -28.82
CA GLY A 485 12.91 9.22 -28.00
C GLY A 485 13.38 10.52 -28.65
N ALA A 486 14.07 11.35 -27.89
CA ALA A 486 14.77 12.49 -28.48
C ALA A 486 15.89 11.98 -29.39
N HIS A 487 15.84 12.35 -30.67
CA HIS A 487 16.83 11.95 -31.68
C HIS A 487 17.21 13.16 -32.55
N ASP A 488 18.37 13.09 -33.18
CA ASP A 488 18.94 14.15 -34.03
C ASP A 488 19.08 15.53 -33.36
N VAL A 489 19.19 15.55 -32.02
CA VAL A 489 19.39 16.75 -31.21
C VAL A 489 20.47 16.52 -30.16
N ILE A 490 21.14 17.58 -29.76
CA ILE A 490 22.07 17.56 -28.62
C ILE A 490 21.28 17.99 -27.38
N LEU A 491 21.10 17.04 -26.44
CA LEU A 491 20.43 17.35 -25.17
C LEU A 491 21.31 18.27 -24.32
N LYS A 492 20.69 19.32 -23.76
CA LYS A 492 21.34 20.07 -22.69
C LYS A 492 21.43 19.19 -21.47
N ASP A 493 22.59 19.17 -20.81
CA ASP A 493 22.74 18.44 -19.55
C ASP A 493 21.63 18.87 -18.59
N GLN A 494 20.82 17.92 -18.17
CA GLN A 494 19.89 18.14 -17.07
C GLN A 494 20.72 18.06 -15.79
N ASN A 495 21.12 19.22 -15.24
CA ASN A 495 21.75 19.34 -13.92
C ASN A 495 20.75 19.01 -12.82
#